data_d432c16c6ab971e4a90642e2e9745f91
#
_entry.id   d432c16c6ab971e4a90642e2e9745f91
#
_cell.length_a   1.000
_cell.length_b   1.000
_cell.length_c   1.000
_cell.angle_alpha   90.00
_cell.angle_beta   90.00
_cell.angle_gamma   90.00
#
_symmetry.space_group_name_H-M   'P 1'
#
loop_
_entity.id
_entity.type
_entity.pdbx_description
1 polymer ?
#
loop_
_entity_poly.entity_id
_entity_poly.type
_entity_poly.pdbx_seq_one_letter_code
_entity_poly.pdbx_strand_id
1 'polypeptide(L)'
;MSGPKWTPAQQAAIADRGGALLISAAAGSGKTAVLTERAVQLITDQEHPVNADRLLIVTFTNAAAAELRARIGQALLHRSQLQPGNAMLRRQRMLLQRAPICTIDAFCLNLLHKHFQALDIPPDFAPADPGTVQLLRGTALAETLENAYRDPDFCAFADLYGKGRTDKPAGDAILQIYDFLRALPDYDHKLDEFLAPYEQENGFASTCWHDLLLAEAARCAKAARELLTAALADCHADFDQELAAAEEKKLSLIHISEPT
;
A
#
# COMPACT_ATOMS: atom_id res chain seq x y z
N MET A 1 34.22 23.20 13.10
CA MET A 1 32.78 22.93 13.33
C MET A 1 32.62 21.46 13.61
N SER A 2 32.15 21.06 14.78
CA SER A 2 31.90 19.65 15.11
C SER A 2 30.81 19.14 14.18
N GLY A 3 31.04 18.01 13.52
CA GLY A 3 30.04 17.34 12.65
C GLY A 3 28.76 17.01 13.41
N PRO A 4 27.69 16.62 12.73
CA PRO A 4 26.42 16.26 13.34
C PRO A 4 26.66 15.18 14.41
N LYS A 5 26.08 15.37 15.60
CA LYS A 5 26.12 14.35 16.65
C LYS A 5 25.05 13.30 16.33
N TRP A 6 25.49 12.13 15.93
CA TRP A 6 24.59 10.97 15.68
C TRP A 6 24.27 10.27 17.01
N THR A 7 23.01 9.82 17.15
CA THR A 7 22.65 8.90 18.24
C THR A 7 23.29 7.52 18.01
N PRO A 8 23.44 6.67 19.03
CA PRO A 8 23.99 5.32 18.85
C PRO A 8 23.25 4.49 17.78
N ALA A 9 21.91 4.58 17.72
CA ALA A 9 21.11 3.90 16.72
C ALA A 9 21.35 4.44 15.29
N GLN A 10 21.47 5.77 15.14
CA GLN A 10 21.83 6.38 13.86
C GLN A 10 23.24 5.99 13.42
N GLN A 11 24.20 5.98 14.36
CA GLN A 11 25.57 5.56 14.08
C GLN A 11 25.63 4.11 13.63
N ALA A 12 24.90 3.21 14.30
CA ALA A 12 24.80 1.81 13.90
C ALA A 12 24.22 1.68 12.47
N ALA A 13 23.14 2.39 12.17
CA ALA A 13 22.53 2.38 10.83
C ALA A 13 23.47 2.92 9.73
N ILE A 14 24.31 3.93 10.05
CA ILE A 14 25.28 4.48 9.12
C ILE A 14 26.44 3.51 8.90
N ALA A 15 26.90 2.83 9.94
CA ALA A 15 28.09 1.96 9.91
C ALA A 15 27.81 0.54 9.39
N ASP A 16 26.55 0.09 9.44
CA ASP A 16 26.19 -1.28 9.06
C ASP A 16 26.58 -1.60 7.60
N ARG A 17 27.16 -2.79 7.38
CA ARG A 17 27.67 -3.25 6.09
C ARG A 17 27.19 -4.68 5.81
N GLY A 18 26.25 -4.83 4.92
CA GLY A 18 25.76 -6.12 4.45
C GLY A 18 24.37 -6.47 4.95
N GLY A 19 23.75 -7.46 4.32
CA GLY A 19 22.38 -7.90 4.62
C GLY A 19 21.28 -6.87 4.33
N ALA A 20 20.09 -7.13 4.85
CA ALA A 20 18.95 -6.23 4.79
C ALA A 20 18.84 -5.42 6.09
N LEU A 21 18.82 -4.10 5.98
CA LEU A 21 18.65 -3.20 7.10
C LEU A 21 17.32 -2.45 7.00
N LEU A 22 16.41 -2.67 7.95
CA LEU A 22 15.16 -1.91 8.09
C LEU A 22 15.33 -0.81 9.16
N ILE A 23 15.11 0.45 8.76
CA ILE A 23 15.15 1.60 9.67
C ILE A 23 13.73 2.12 9.86
N SER A 24 13.17 1.87 11.05
CA SER A 24 11.88 2.44 11.47
C SER A 24 12.13 3.66 12.35
N ALA A 25 11.51 4.80 11.98
CA ALA A 25 11.69 6.04 12.72
C ALA A 25 10.56 7.04 12.42
N ALA A 26 10.17 7.84 13.41
CA ALA A 26 9.14 8.87 13.29
C ALA A 26 9.51 9.98 12.27
N ALA A 27 8.55 10.79 11.86
CA ALA A 27 8.82 11.98 11.06
C ALA A 27 9.76 12.94 11.83
N GLY A 28 10.69 13.59 11.12
CA GLY A 28 11.66 14.51 11.76
C GLY A 28 12.84 13.85 12.47
N SER A 29 12.90 12.52 12.58
CA SER A 29 13.98 11.78 13.26
C SER A 29 15.34 11.79 12.53
N GLY A 30 15.45 12.47 11.39
CA GLY A 30 16.70 12.56 10.64
C GLY A 30 16.97 11.40 9.68
N LYS A 31 15.96 10.61 9.29
CA LYS A 31 16.11 9.48 8.33
C LYS A 31 16.92 9.85 7.09
N THR A 32 16.56 10.98 6.45
CA THR A 32 17.25 11.45 5.23
C THR A 32 18.70 11.82 5.50
N ALA A 33 19.00 12.39 6.67
CA ALA A 33 20.37 12.72 7.06
C ALA A 33 21.21 11.45 7.28
N VAL A 34 20.64 10.45 7.95
CA VAL A 34 21.27 9.12 8.15
C VAL A 34 21.54 8.45 6.80
N LEU A 35 20.56 8.45 5.89
CA LEU A 35 20.72 7.87 4.55
C LEU A 35 21.80 8.59 3.74
N THR A 36 21.83 9.94 3.79
CA THR A 36 22.87 10.74 3.12
C THR A 36 24.25 10.39 3.66
N GLU A 37 24.43 10.38 4.98
CA GLU A 37 25.71 10.07 5.59
C GLU A 37 26.13 8.62 5.32
N ARG A 38 25.22 7.65 5.39
CA ARG A 38 25.48 6.25 5.00
C ARG A 38 25.98 6.15 3.57
N ALA A 39 25.30 6.79 2.61
CA ALA A 39 25.73 6.81 1.21
C ALA A 39 27.13 7.42 1.05
N VAL A 40 27.39 8.55 1.72
CA VAL A 40 28.70 9.20 1.67
C VAL A 40 29.79 8.34 2.31
N GLN A 41 29.50 7.65 3.42
CA GLN A 41 30.47 6.73 4.03
C GLN A 41 30.77 5.53 3.13
N LEU A 42 29.75 4.93 2.48
CA LEU A 42 29.96 3.86 1.51
C LEU A 42 30.85 4.29 0.34
N ILE A 43 30.63 5.51 -0.16
CA ILE A 43 31.42 6.05 -1.28
C ILE A 43 32.87 6.38 -0.85
N THR A 44 33.07 6.79 0.39
CA THR A 44 34.39 7.27 0.90
C THR A 44 35.07 6.26 1.81
N ASP A 45 34.56 5.04 1.88
CA ASP A 45 35.20 3.95 2.63
C ASP A 45 36.63 3.75 2.14
N GLN A 46 37.57 3.49 3.07
CA GLN A 46 38.98 3.35 2.72
C GLN A 46 39.34 1.92 2.32
N GLU A 47 38.65 0.93 2.88
CA GLU A 47 38.94 -0.48 2.65
C GLU A 47 38.09 -1.03 1.50
N HIS A 48 36.79 -0.68 1.49
CA HIS A 48 35.81 -1.19 0.54
C HIS A 48 34.95 -0.06 -0.06
N PRO A 49 35.56 0.87 -0.84
CA PRO A 49 34.81 2.00 -1.40
C PRO A 49 33.81 1.52 -2.46
N VAL A 50 32.56 1.97 -2.37
CA VAL A 50 31.55 1.75 -3.38
C VAL A 50 31.53 2.96 -4.32
N ASN A 51 31.66 2.73 -5.64
CA ASN A 51 31.52 3.83 -6.59
C ASN A 51 30.09 4.40 -6.54
N ALA A 52 29.96 5.73 -6.60
CA ALA A 52 28.67 6.40 -6.50
C ALA A 52 27.67 5.93 -7.57
N ASP A 53 28.11 5.61 -8.76
CA ASP A 53 27.29 5.08 -9.87
C ASP A 53 26.82 3.62 -9.67
N ARG A 54 27.33 2.92 -8.64
CA ARG A 54 26.89 1.58 -8.24
C ARG A 54 25.84 1.60 -7.13
N LEU A 55 25.54 2.77 -6.56
CA LEU A 55 24.49 2.91 -5.58
C LEU A 55 23.16 3.19 -6.28
N LEU A 56 22.16 2.34 -6.05
CA LEU A 56 20.77 2.61 -6.42
C LEU A 56 20.06 3.19 -5.20
N ILE A 57 19.51 4.40 -5.35
CA ILE A 57 18.71 5.04 -4.31
C ILE A 57 17.35 5.41 -4.93
N VAL A 58 16.29 4.83 -4.36
CA VAL A 58 14.93 5.00 -4.86
C VAL A 58 14.09 5.82 -3.89
N THR A 59 13.32 6.76 -4.42
CA THR A 59 12.41 7.63 -3.66
C THR A 59 11.02 7.63 -4.28
N PHE A 60 10.03 8.16 -3.55
CA PHE A 60 8.67 8.28 -4.09
C PHE A 60 8.47 9.49 -5.01
N THR A 61 9.28 10.54 -4.87
CA THR A 61 9.12 11.77 -5.66
C THR A 61 10.42 12.20 -6.31
N ASN A 62 10.32 12.84 -7.47
CA ASN A 62 11.48 13.41 -8.17
C ASN A 62 12.15 14.52 -7.34
N ALA A 63 11.37 15.30 -6.58
CA ALA A 63 11.90 16.33 -5.70
C ALA A 63 12.79 15.72 -4.59
N ALA A 64 12.35 14.63 -3.94
CA ALA A 64 13.14 13.92 -2.93
C ALA A 64 14.42 13.31 -3.52
N ALA A 65 14.35 12.75 -4.73
CA ALA A 65 15.53 12.22 -5.42
C ALA A 65 16.55 13.32 -5.74
N ALA A 66 16.10 14.48 -6.25
CA ALA A 66 16.94 15.63 -6.54
C ALA A 66 17.57 16.19 -5.27
N GLU A 67 16.80 16.35 -4.20
CA GLU A 67 17.29 16.82 -2.89
C GLU A 67 18.37 15.87 -2.34
N LEU A 68 18.13 14.57 -2.38
CA LEU A 68 19.09 13.58 -1.87
C LEU A 68 20.39 13.59 -2.67
N ARG A 69 20.30 13.68 -4.00
CA ARG A 69 21.48 13.85 -4.88
C ARG A 69 22.26 15.12 -4.53
N ALA A 70 21.59 16.25 -4.32
CA ALA A 70 22.21 17.50 -3.94
C ALA A 70 22.91 17.39 -2.58
N ARG A 71 22.27 16.79 -1.57
CA ARG A 71 22.85 16.59 -0.22
C ARG A 71 24.10 15.71 -0.25
N ILE A 72 24.06 14.58 -0.96
CA ILE A 72 25.25 13.70 -1.14
C ILE A 72 26.35 14.46 -1.87
N GLY A 73 26.01 15.22 -2.92
CA GLY A 73 26.97 16.04 -3.67
C GLY A 73 27.65 17.11 -2.81
N GLN A 74 26.89 17.80 -1.95
CA GLN A 74 27.42 18.79 -1.03
C GLN A 74 28.34 18.15 0.03
N ALA A 75 27.96 16.98 0.57
CA ALA A 75 28.81 16.29 1.55
C ALA A 75 30.13 15.80 0.93
N LEU A 76 30.11 15.28 -0.29
CA LEU A 76 31.32 14.89 -1.03
C LEU A 76 32.18 16.11 -1.40
N LEU A 77 31.56 17.26 -1.75
CA LEU A 77 32.27 18.51 -2.01
C LEU A 77 33.00 19.00 -0.76
N HIS A 78 32.31 19.04 0.37
CA HIS A 78 32.89 19.43 1.65
C HIS A 78 34.09 18.54 2.04
N ARG A 79 33.94 17.21 1.90
CA ARG A 79 35.08 16.29 2.15
C ARG A 79 36.25 16.52 1.17
N SER A 80 35.95 16.82 -0.10
CA SER A 80 36.96 17.14 -1.10
C SER A 80 37.69 18.44 -0.83
N GLN A 81 37.02 19.42 -0.23
CA GLN A 81 37.67 20.70 0.21
C GLN A 81 38.62 20.49 1.41
N LEU A 82 38.24 19.56 2.31
CA LEU A 82 39.13 19.18 3.43
C LEU A 82 40.34 18.36 2.98
N GLN A 83 40.26 17.71 1.82
CA GLN A 83 41.32 16.89 1.25
C GLN A 83 41.56 17.23 -0.24
N PRO A 84 42.14 18.41 -0.56
CA PRO A 84 42.23 18.92 -1.93
C PRO A 84 42.99 18.00 -2.91
N GLY A 85 43.94 17.20 -2.40
CA GLY A 85 44.75 16.25 -3.17
C GLY A 85 44.03 14.90 -3.47
N ASN A 86 42.87 14.63 -2.89
CA ASN A 86 42.23 13.34 -2.98
C ASN A 86 41.52 13.16 -4.35
N ALA A 87 42.18 12.46 -5.27
CA ALA A 87 41.69 12.18 -6.61
C ALA A 87 40.40 11.29 -6.58
N MET A 88 40.29 10.39 -5.58
CA MET A 88 39.15 9.53 -5.41
C MET A 88 37.87 10.34 -5.16
N LEU A 89 37.88 11.32 -4.26
CA LEU A 89 36.72 12.17 -3.97
C LEU A 89 36.29 12.99 -5.19
N ARG A 90 37.24 13.49 -6.00
CA ARG A 90 36.92 14.17 -7.25
C ARG A 90 36.23 13.23 -8.25
N ARG A 91 36.77 12.01 -8.41
CA ARG A 91 36.15 10.98 -9.27
C ARG A 91 34.73 10.61 -8.80
N GLN A 92 34.51 10.38 -7.50
CA GLN A 92 33.21 10.04 -6.96
C GLN A 92 32.16 11.13 -7.18
N ARG A 93 32.56 12.40 -7.11
CA ARG A 93 31.65 13.52 -7.46
C ARG A 93 31.21 13.49 -8.93
N MET A 94 32.10 13.11 -9.85
CA MET A 94 31.75 12.95 -11.26
C MET A 94 30.81 11.74 -11.46
N LEU A 95 31.09 10.62 -10.79
CA LEU A 95 30.27 9.41 -10.86
C LEU A 95 28.88 9.62 -10.25
N LEU A 96 28.72 10.49 -9.26
CA LEU A 96 27.44 10.83 -8.65
C LEU A 96 26.42 11.39 -9.67
N GLN A 97 26.88 12.05 -10.73
CA GLN A 97 25.99 12.53 -11.80
C GLN A 97 25.31 11.39 -12.56
N ARG A 98 25.93 10.22 -12.59
CA ARG A 98 25.42 9.01 -13.24
C ARG A 98 24.79 8.03 -12.26
N ALA A 99 24.85 8.32 -10.97
CA ALA A 99 24.26 7.47 -9.93
C ALA A 99 22.74 7.37 -10.13
N PRO A 100 22.14 6.18 -10.10
CA PRO A 100 20.70 6.01 -10.19
C PRO A 100 20.03 6.42 -8.86
N ILE A 101 19.81 7.73 -8.69
CA ILE A 101 19.04 8.33 -7.60
C ILE A 101 17.76 8.88 -8.23
N CYS A 102 16.65 8.16 -8.14
CA CYS A 102 15.45 8.42 -8.92
C CYS A 102 14.19 7.85 -8.25
N THR A 103 13.03 8.06 -8.85
CA THR A 103 11.82 7.35 -8.44
C THR A 103 11.85 5.90 -8.94
N ILE A 104 10.99 5.04 -8.34
CA ILE A 104 10.90 3.64 -8.77
C ILE A 104 10.48 3.53 -10.23
N ASP A 105 9.53 4.37 -10.67
CA ASP A 105 9.06 4.39 -12.07
C ASP A 105 10.18 4.79 -13.03
N ALA A 106 10.95 5.82 -12.69
CA ALA A 106 12.10 6.24 -13.49
C ALA A 106 13.19 5.17 -13.54
N PHE A 107 13.40 4.42 -12.46
CA PHE A 107 14.31 3.27 -12.45
C PHE A 107 13.81 2.17 -13.37
N CYS A 108 12.53 1.78 -13.26
CA CYS A 108 11.93 0.76 -14.12
C CYS A 108 11.99 1.16 -15.60
N LEU A 109 11.65 2.41 -15.93
CA LEU A 109 11.73 2.92 -17.29
C LEU A 109 13.16 2.85 -17.83
N ASN A 110 14.16 3.25 -17.04
CA ASN A 110 15.56 3.14 -17.43
C ASN A 110 16.01 1.69 -17.65
N LEU A 111 15.47 0.76 -16.85
CA LEU A 111 15.74 -0.67 -17.00
C LEU A 111 15.15 -1.19 -18.32
N LEU A 112 13.91 -0.82 -18.63
CA LEU A 112 13.25 -1.17 -19.89
C LEU A 112 14.02 -0.63 -21.09
N HIS A 113 14.46 0.64 -21.08
CA HIS A 113 15.27 1.23 -22.12
C HIS A 113 16.66 0.53 -22.31
N LYS A 114 17.19 -0.09 -21.28
CA LYS A 114 18.44 -0.88 -21.41
C LYS A 114 18.22 -2.28 -21.98
N HIS A 115 17.03 -2.82 -21.79
CA HIS A 115 16.72 -4.22 -22.13
C HIS A 115 15.56 -4.37 -23.13
N PHE A 116 15.23 -3.30 -23.86
CA PHE A 116 14.09 -3.26 -24.79
C PHE A 116 14.10 -4.40 -25.80
N GLN A 117 15.30 -4.82 -26.29
CA GLN A 117 15.44 -5.94 -27.22
C GLN A 117 14.98 -7.27 -26.65
N ALA A 118 15.21 -7.51 -25.34
CA ALA A 118 14.81 -8.76 -24.68
C ALA A 118 13.29 -8.85 -24.46
N LEU A 119 12.60 -7.70 -24.55
CA LEU A 119 11.16 -7.58 -24.35
C LEU A 119 10.38 -7.36 -25.66
N ASP A 120 11.09 -7.36 -26.80
CA ASP A 120 10.52 -7.07 -28.11
C ASP A 120 9.75 -5.72 -28.16
N ILE A 121 10.29 -4.70 -27.48
CA ILE A 121 9.71 -3.35 -27.41
C ILE A 121 10.50 -2.46 -28.36
N PRO A 122 9.85 -1.53 -29.10
CA PRO A 122 10.54 -0.55 -29.92
C PRO A 122 11.53 0.31 -29.10
N PRO A 123 12.70 0.69 -29.62
CA PRO A 123 13.71 1.43 -28.86
C PRO A 123 13.24 2.87 -28.46
N ASP A 124 12.28 3.40 -29.18
CA ASP A 124 11.69 4.75 -29.03
C ASP A 124 10.39 4.74 -28.22
N PHE A 125 10.09 3.65 -27.51
CA PHE A 125 8.90 3.58 -26.68
C PHE A 125 8.91 4.67 -25.60
N ALA A 126 7.73 5.18 -25.30
CA ALA A 126 7.50 6.13 -24.21
C ALA A 126 6.23 5.76 -23.45
N PRO A 127 6.15 6.08 -22.15
CA PRO A 127 4.91 5.95 -21.41
C PRO A 127 3.79 6.74 -22.07
N ALA A 128 2.63 6.11 -22.27
CA ALA A 128 1.47 6.80 -22.81
C ALA A 128 0.95 7.84 -21.81
N ASP A 129 0.43 8.95 -22.32
CA ASP A 129 -0.24 9.94 -21.49
C ASP A 129 -1.60 9.39 -20.97
N PRO A 130 -2.12 9.94 -19.84
CA PRO A 130 -3.35 9.44 -19.24
C PRO A 130 -4.57 9.46 -20.16
N GLY A 131 -4.65 10.43 -21.09
CA GLY A 131 -5.77 10.53 -22.04
C GLY A 131 -5.73 9.40 -23.06
N THR A 132 -4.55 9.13 -23.62
CA THR A 132 -4.32 8.00 -24.53
C THR A 132 -4.62 6.67 -23.84
N VAL A 133 -4.19 6.49 -22.59
CA VAL A 133 -4.49 5.27 -21.79
C VAL A 133 -5.99 5.09 -21.62
N GLN A 134 -6.72 6.14 -21.25
CA GLN A 134 -8.18 6.11 -21.10
C GLN A 134 -8.88 5.70 -22.40
N LEU A 135 -8.47 6.28 -23.52
CA LEU A 135 -9.05 5.95 -24.81
C LEU A 135 -8.82 4.48 -25.19
N LEU A 136 -7.58 4.01 -25.07
CA LEU A 136 -7.24 2.62 -25.38
C LEU A 136 -8.00 1.63 -24.49
N ARG A 137 -8.11 1.92 -23.18
CA ARG A 137 -8.88 1.11 -22.24
C ARG A 137 -10.36 1.07 -22.59
N GLY A 138 -10.94 2.21 -22.96
CA GLY A 138 -12.34 2.28 -23.38
C GLY A 138 -12.61 1.46 -24.64
N THR A 139 -11.73 1.53 -25.65
CA THR A 139 -11.84 0.74 -26.87
C THR A 139 -11.69 -0.74 -26.58
N ALA A 140 -10.67 -1.14 -25.83
CA ALA A 140 -10.45 -2.54 -25.46
C ALA A 140 -11.62 -3.11 -24.64
N LEU A 141 -12.18 -2.33 -23.70
CA LEU A 141 -13.34 -2.75 -22.92
C LEU A 141 -14.57 -2.96 -23.81
N ALA A 142 -14.84 -2.03 -24.76
CA ALA A 142 -15.97 -2.17 -25.67
C ALA A 142 -15.86 -3.42 -26.54
N GLU A 143 -14.69 -3.68 -27.12
CA GLU A 143 -14.43 -4.90 -27.88
C GLU A 143 -14.55 -6.17 -27.03
N THR A 144 -14.09 -6.12 -25.78
CA THR A 144 -14.19 -7.25 -24.85
C THR A 144 -15.65 -7.54 -24.50
N LEU A 145 -16.46 -6.51 -24.23
CA LEU A 145 -17.89 -6.67 -23.95
C LEU A 145 -18.65 -7.21 -25.15
N GLU A 146 -18.39 -6.69 -26.35
CA GLU A 146 -19.03 -7.21 -27.58
C GLU A 146 -18.74 -8.71 -27.81
N ASN A 147 -17.52 -9.15 -27.50
CA ASN A 147 -17.17 -10.56 -27.60
C ASN A 147 -17.80 -11.38 -26.47
N ALA A 148 -17.83 -10.88 -25.25
CA ALA A 148 -18.38 -11.54 -24.07
C ALA A 148 -19.89 -11.75 -24.19
N TYR A 149 -20.64 -10.83 -24.82
CA TYR A 149 -22.09 -10.98 -25.08
C TYR A 149 -22.46 -12.12 -26.03
N ARG A 150 -21.49 -12.80 -26.62
CA ARG A 150 -21.74 -14.06 -27.37
C ARG A 150 -21.91 -15.24 -26.44
N ASP A 151 -21.52 -15.12 -25.19
CA ASP A 151 -21.66 -16.15 -24.18
C ASP A 151 -22.94 -15.93 -23.35
N PRO A 152 -23.85 -16.93 -23.31
CA PRO A 152 -25.07 -16.83 -22.52
C PRO A 152 -24.85 -16.63 -21.02
N ASP A 153 -23.76 -17.19 -20.46
CA ASP A 153 -23.44 -17.06 -19.04
C ASP A 153 -23.01 -15.63 -18.71
N PHE A 154 -22.27 -14.99 -19.62
CA PHE A 154 -21.95 -13.57 -19.48
C PHE A 154 -23.20 -12.69 -19.59
N CYS A 155 -24.14 -13.01 -20.48
CA CYS A 155 -25.40 -12.28 -20.58
C CYS A 155 -26.17 -12.32 -19.26
N ALA A 156 -26.28 -13.50 -18.63
CA ALA A 156 -26.94 -13.67 -17.33
C ALA A 156 -26.22 -12.88 -16.21
N PHE A 157 -24.89 -12.87 -16.19
CA PHE A 157 -24.10 -12.06 -15.29
C PHE A 157 -24.34 -10.56 -15.51
N ALA A 158 -24.30 -10.10 -16.76
CA ALA A 158 -24.48 -8.69 -17.10
C ALA A 158 -25.88 -8.18 -16.73
N ASP A 159 -26.92 -8.98 -16.93
CA ASP A 159 -28.30 -8.67 -16.53
C ASP A 159 -28.42 -8.54 -15.00
N LEU A 160 -27.81 -9.45 -14.27
CA LEU A 160 -27.79 -9.43 -12.80
C LEU A 160 -27.03 -8.22 -12.26
N TYR A 161 -25.83 -7.96 -12.80
CA TYR A 161 -24.92 -6.92 -12.30
C TYR A 161 -25.35 -5.52 -12.77
N GLY A 162 -25.81 -5.38 -14.01
CA GLY A 162 -26.26 -4.14 -14.64
C GLY A 162 -27.70 -3.77 -14.33
N LYS A 163 -28.46 -4.65 -13.68
CA LYS A 163 -29.92 -4.49 -13.45
C LYS A 163 -30.69 -4.26 -14.77
N GLY A 164 -30.21 -4.81 -15.88
CA GLY A 164 -30.81 -4.75 -17.20
C GLY A 164 -30.88 -3.38 -17.86
N ARG A 165 -30.10 -2.39 -17.40
CA ARG A 165 -30.19 -1.00 -17.89
C ARG A 165 -28.93 -0.47 -18.56
N THR A 166 -27.76 -0.96 -18.19
CA THR A 166 -26.47 -0.44 -18.68
C THR A 166 -25.34 -1.42 -18.38
N ASP A 167 -24.37 -1.48 -19.28
CA ASP A 167 -23.16 -2.32 -19.17
C ASP A 167 -22.11 -1.70 -18.23
N LYS A 168 -22.32 -0.46 -17.83
CA LYS A 168 -21.33 0.28 -17.04
C LYS A 168 -20.89 -0.46 -15.78
N PRO A 169 -21.77 -1.02 -14.93
CA PRO A 169 -21.35 -1.75 -13.74
C PRO A 169 -20.49 -2.98 -14.03
N ALA A 170 -20.81 -3.73 -15.09
CA ALA A 170 -20.02 -4.88 -15.53
C ALA A 170 -18.64 -4.43 -16.06
N GLY A 171 -18.62 -3.37 -16.89
CA GLY A 171 -17.39 -2.78 -17.38
C GLY A 171 -16.49 -2.23 -16.28
N ASP A 172 -17.06 -1.54 -15.28
CA ASP A 172 -16.31 -1.03 -14.13
C ASP A 172 -15.71 -2.19 -13.30
N ALA A 173 -16.46 -3.29 -13.12
CA ALA A 173 -15.97 -4.49 -12.43
C ALA A 173 -14.81 -5.15 -13.20
N ILE A 174 -14.94 -5.31 -14.52
CA ILE A 174 -13.87 -5.85 -15.38
C ILE A 174 -12.59 -5.01 -15.26
N LEU A 175 -12.71 -3.69 -15.33
CA LEU A 175 -11.55 -2.79 -15.21
C LEU A 175 -10.92 -2.84 -13.81
N GLN A 176 -11.71 -2.96 -12.74
CA GLN A 176 -11.19 -3.11 -11.38
C GLN A 176 -10.41 -4.43 -11.20
N ILE A 177 -10.95 -5.53 -11.70
CA ILE A 177 -10.28 -6.83 -11.68
C ILE A 177 -8.98 -6.77 -12.50
N TYR A 178 -9.03 -6.18 -13.68
CA TYR A 178 -7.87 -5.99 -14.52
C TYR A 178 -6.76 -5.18 -13.83
N ASP A 179 -7.11 -4.04 -13.21
CA ASP A 179 -6.14 -3.21 -12.48
C ASP A 179 -5.54 -3.94 -11.28
N PHE A 180 -6.34 -4.73 -10.57
CA PHE A 180 -5.87 -5.57 -9.46
C PHE A 180 -4.90 -6.64 -9.95
N LEU A 181 -5.27 -7.39 -10.97
CA LEU A 181 -4.44 -8.47 -11.51
C LEU A 181 -3.11 -7.95 -12.06
N ARG A 182 -3.13 -6.83 -12.77
CA ARG A 182 -1.91 -6.22 -13.32
C ARG A 182 -0.90 -5.76 -12.26
N ALA A 183 -1.33 -5.53 -11.04
CA ALA A 183 -0.44 -5.23 -9.93
C ALA A 183 0.28 -6.48 -9.37
N LEU A 184 -0.15 -7.67 -9.77
CA LEU A 184 0.44 -8.94 -9.33
C LEU A 184 1.51 -9.43 -10.33
N PRO A 185 2.60 -10.03 -9.85
CA PRO A 185 3.51 -10.76 -10.73
C PRO A 185 2.79 -12.00 -11.26
N ASP A 186 3.00 -12.32 -12.54
CA ASP A 186 2.41 -13.51 -13.18
C ASP A 186 0.86 -13.55 -13.09
N TYR A 187 0.23 -12.46 -13.56
CA TYR A 187 -1.19 -12.21 -13.38
C TYR A 187 -2.09 -13.28 -14.02
N ASP A 188 -1.68 -13.90 -15.14
CA ASP A 188 -2.45 -14.94 -15.82
C ASP A 188 -2.58 -16.18 -14.93
N HIS A 189 -1.46 -16.62 -14.34
CA HIS A 189 -1.46 -17.75 -13.41
C HIS A 189 -2.23 -17.45 -12.11
N LYS A 190 -2.18 -16.20 -11.65
CA LYS A 190 -2.94 -15.75 -10.49
C LYS A 190 -4.45 -15.73 -10.74
N LEU A 191 -4.87 -15.41 -11.95
CA LEU A 191 -6.30 -15.50 -12.31
C LEU A 191 -6.80 -16.94 -12.20
N ASP A 192 -6.06 -17.90 -12.76
CA ASP A 192 -6.41 -19.33 -12.68
C ASP A 192 -6.42 -19.81 -11.21
N GLU A 193 -5.45 -19.39 -10.41
CA GLU A 193 -5.39 -19.72 -8.97
C GLU A 193 -6.64 -19.21 -8.23
N PHE A 194 -7.11 -17.99 -8.55
CA PHE A 194 -8.31 -17.42 -7.93
C PHE A 194 -9.60 -18.10 -8.42
N LEU A 195 -9.66 -18.60 -9.64
CA LEU A 195 -10.83 -19.27 -10.20
C LEU A 195 -10.94 -20.75 -9.78
N ALA A 196 -9.81 -21.43 -9.61
CA ALA A 196 -9.76 -22.86 -9.29
C ALA A 196 -10.68 -23.30 -8.13
N PRO A 197 -10.88 -22.57 -7.01
CA PRO A 197 -11.82 -22.96 -5.97
C PRO A 197 -13.28 -22.95 -6.41
N TYR A 198 -13.66 -22.15 -7.42
CA TYR A 198 -15.03 -22.05 -7.92
C TYR A 198 -15.38 -23.13 -8.95
N GLU A 199 -14.38 -23.76 -9.55
CA GLU A 199 -14.54 -24.85 -10.52
C GLU A 199 -14.77 -26.23 -9.86
N GLN A 200 -14.64 -26.31 -8.53
CA GLN A 200 -14.88 -27.55 -7.78
C GLN A 200 -16.39 -27.85 -7.66
N GLU A 201 -16.75 -29.14 -7.47
CA GLU A 201 -18.16 -29.59 -7.36
C GLU A 201 -18.98 -28.80 -6.33
N ASN A 202 -18.36 -28.36 -5.24
CA ASN A 202 -19.02 -27.57 -4.21
C ASN A 202 -19.03 -26.05 -4.48
N GLY A 203 -18.46 -25.61 -5.61
CA GLY A 203 -18.46 -24.21 -6.02
C GLY A 203 -18.03 -23.25 -4.91
N PHE A 204 -18.85 -22.26 -4.59
CA PHE A 204 -18.57 -21.25 -3.55
C PHE A 204 -18.23 -21.83 -2.17
N ALA A 205 -18.85 -22.97 -1.79
CA ALA A 205 -18.59 -23.62 -0.50
C ALA A 205 -17.16 -24.15 -0.35
N SER A 206 -16.41 -24.31 -1.45
CA SER A 206 -14.99 -24.69 -1.44
C SER A 206 -14.03 -23.51 -1.33
N THR A 207 -14.55 -22.30 -1.34
CA THR A 207 -13.73 -21.07 -1.27
C THR A 207 -13.49 -20.62 0.16
N CYS A 208 -12.36 -19.93 0.39
CA CYS A 208 -12.10 -19.29 1.69
C CYS A 208 -13.13 -18.21 2.05
N TRP A 209 -13.85 -17.68 1.07
CA TRP A 209 -14.90 -16.68 1.27
C TRP A 209 -16.11 -17.25 1.99
N HIS A 210 -16.46 -18.51 1.75
CA HIS A 210 -17.54 -19.19 2.45
C HIS A 210 -17.30 -19.17 3.97
N ASP A 211 -16.12 -19.61 4.41
CA ASP A 211 -15.79 -19.67 5.83
C ASP A 211 -15.69 -18.28 6.46
N LEU A 212 -15.12 -17.31 5.73
CA LEU A 212 -15.04 -15.91 6.17
C LEU A 212 -16.43 -15.29 6.34
N LEU A 213 -17.34 -15.52 5.39
CA LEU A 213 -18.72 -14.99 5.47
C LEU A 213 -19.50 -15.64 6.60
N LEU A 214 -19.34 -16.95 6.80
CA LEU A 214 -19.97 -17.65 7.93
C LEU A 214 -19.44 -17.16 9.28
N ALA A 215 -18.13 -16.97 9.39
CA ALA A 215 -17.51 -16.44 10.61
C ALA A 215 -18.01 -15.01 10.89
N GLU A 216 -18.09 -14.15 9.89
CA GLU A 216 -18.59 -12.79 10.03
C GLU A 216 -20.09 -12.76 10.38
N ALA A 217 -20.91 -13.57 9.74
CA ALA A 217 -22.33 -13.71 10.08
C ALA A 217 -22.51 -14.17 11.53
N ALA A 218 -21.72 -15.15 11.98
CA ALA A 218 -21.74 -15.62 13.35
C ALA A 218 -21.33 -14.53 14.36
N ARG A 219 -20.31 -13.73 14.01
CA ARG A 219 -19.87 -12.59 14.81
C ARG A 219 -20.95 -11.52 14.93
N CYS A 220 -21.60 -11.17 13.83
CA CYS A 220 -22.71 -10.20 13.82
C CYS A 220 -23.91 -10.70 14.62
N ALA A 221 -24.27 -11.97 14.48
CA ALA A 221 -25.37 -12.59 15.24
C ALA A 221 -25.07 -12.61 16.76
N LYS A 222 -23.84 -12.89 17.13
CA LYS A 222 -23.39 -12.85 18.54
C LYS A 222 -23.47 -11.43 19.10
N ALA A 223 -22.97 -10.43 18.38
CA ALA A 223 -23.02 -9.03 18.80
C ALA A 223 -24.48 -8.54 18.93
N ALA A 224 -25.36 -8.87 17.98
CA ALA A 224 -26.78 -8.55 18.05
C ALA A 224 -27.45 -9.19 19.28
N ARG A 225 -27.13 -10.45 19.57
CA ARG A 225 -27.65 -11.15 20.76
C ARG A 225 -27.18 -10.49 22.06
N GLU A 226 -25.91 -10.09 22.14
CA GLU A 226 -25.36 -9.39 23.31
C GLU A 226 -26.05 -8.05 23.54
N LEU A 227 -26.29 -7.26 22.48
CA LEU A 227 -27.01 -5.99 22.55
C LEU A 227 -28.46 -6.17 22.98
N LEU A 228 -29.16 -7.16 22.41
CA LEU A 228 -30.55 -7.48 22.82
C LEU A 228 -30.63 -7.95 24.27
N THR A 229 -29.67 -8.74 24.72
CA THR A 229 -29.61 -9.22 26.11
C THR A 229 -29.37 -8.06 27.08
N ALA A 230 -28.48 -7.11 26.73
CA ALA A 230 -28.25 -5.92 27.53
C ALA A 230 -29.49 -5.03 27.57
N ALA A 231 -30.13 -4.79 26.43
CA ALA A 231 -31.37 -4.00 26.36
C ALA A 231 -32.51 -4.62 27.18
N LEU A 232 -32.64 -5.94 27.16
CA LEU A 232 -33.63 -6.64 28.01
C LEU A 232 -33.31 -6.48 29.49
N ALA A 233 -32.03 -6.56 29.88
CA ALA A 233 -31.65 -6.36 31.28
C ALA A 233 -31.94 -4.92 31.75
N ASP A 234 -31.67 -3.93 30.91
CA ASP A 234 -31.99 -2.53 31.20
C ASP A 234 -33.52 -2.32 31.34
N CYS A 235 -34.32 -2.88 30.42
CA CYS A 235 -35.78 -2.83 30.52
C CYS A 235 -36.32 -3.48 31.80
N HIS A 236 -35.74 -4.60 32.24
CA HIS A 236 -36.12 -5.25 33.51
C HIS A 236 -35.72 -4.39 34.70
N ALA A 237 -34.54 -3.79 34.71
CA ALA A 237 -34.10 -2.91 35.77
C ALA A 237 -34.99 -1.65 35.92
N ASP A 238 -35.38 -1.02 34.79
CA ASP A 238 -36.27 0.10 34.77
C ASP A 238 -37.71 -0.25 35.29
N PHE A 239 -38.20 -1.43 34.87
CA PHE A 239 -39.51 -1.91 35.32
C PHE A 239 -39.51 -2.22 36.81
N ASP A 240 -38.48 -2.83 37.35
CA ASP A 240 -38.30 -3.13 38.76
C ASP A 240 -38.17 -1.84 39.57
N GLN A 241 -37.53 -0.80 39.09
CA GLN A 241 -37.44 0.53 39.71
C GLN A 241 -38.82 1.23 39.76
N GLU A 242 -39.56 1.19 38.64
CA GLU A 242 -40.93 1.78 38.59
C GLU A 242 -41.86 1.02 39.54
N LEU A 243 -41.75 -0.32 39.64
CA LEU A 243 -42.56 -1.12 40.57
C LEU A 243 -42.24 -0.78 42.01
N ALA A 244 -40.94 -0.70 42.37
CA ALA A 244 -40.51 -0.32 43.73
C ALA A 244 -40.97 1.10 44.11
N ALA A 245 -40.88 2.07 43.17
CA ALA A 245 -41.36 3.42 43.40
C ALA A 245 -42.88 3.51 43.56
N ALA A 246 -43.62 2.64 42.84
CA ALA A 246 -45.08 2.56 42.98
C ALA A 246 -45.48 1.93 44.33
N GLU A 247 -44.76 0.93 44.83
CA GLU A 247 -44.97 0.33 46.16
C GLU A 247 -44.63 1.31 47.27
N GLU A 248 -43.53 2.06 47.16
CA GLU A 248 -43.17 3.10 48.13
C GLU A 248 -44.25 4.21 48.25
N LYS A 249 -44.78 4.61 47.08
CA LYS A 249 -45.91 5.58 46.99
C LYS A 249 -47.18 5.03 47.64
N LYS A 250 -47.44 3.76 47.48
CA LYS A 250 -48.59 3.07 48.11
C LYS A 250 -48.45 3.00 49.63
N LEU A 251 -47.25 2.67 50.13
CA LEU A 251 -46.95 2.68 51.56
C LEU A 251 -47.05 4.08 52.17
N SER A 252 -46.61 5.12 51.49
CA SER A 252 -46.74 6.51 51.97
C SER A 252 -48.19 7.00 52.04
N LEU A 253 -49.05 6.54 51.14
CA LEU A 253 -50.49 6.86 51.14
C LEU A 253 -51.23 6.11 52.30
N ILE A 254 -50.77 4.93 52.68
CA ILE A 254 -51.35 4.18 53.82
C ILE A 254 -51.00 4.88 55.15
N HIS A 255 -49.78 5.40 55.30
CA HIS A 255 -49.37 6.15 56.49
C HIS A 255 -50.10 7.49 56.70
N ILE A 256 -50.64 8.13 55.61
CA ILE A 256 -51.36 9.37 55.71
C ILE A 256 -52.84 9.16 56.11
N SER A 257 -53.34 7.93 56.04
CA SER A 257 -54.73 7.57 56.29
C SER A 257 -55.05 6.95 57.67
N GLU A 258 -54.10 6.88 58.59
CA GLU A 258 -54.35 6.49 59.97
C GLU A 258 -54.89 7.72 60.75
N PRO A 259 -56.14 7.70 61.23
CA PRO A 259 -56.68 8.78 62.04
C PRO A 259 -56.08 8.70 63.45
N THR A 260 -55.62 9.85 63.94
CA THR A 260 -55.28 10.12 65.33
C THR A 260 -56.45 10.07 66.21
#